data_4477638472693278a1c4d44ca2211a67
#
_entry.id   4477638472693278a1c4d44ca2211a67
#
_cell.length_a   1.000
_cell.length_b   1.000
_cell.length_c   1.000
_cell.angle_alpha   90.00
_cell.angle_beta   90.00
_cell.angle_gamma   90.00
#
_symmetry.space_group_name_H-M   'P 1'
#
loop_
_entity.id
_entity.type
_entity.pdbx_description
1 polymer ?
#
loop_
_entity_poly.entity_id
_entity_poly.type
_entity_poly.pdbx_seq_one_letter_code
_entity_poly.pdbx_strand_id
1 'polypeptide(L)'
;YVAILDSSFTTTVPPSITADTGMDVLCHALEAYASINASNCSDAFAEKAASLVFGYLPQAVKDGACQNARSQMHDASCIAGMSFTNAGLGITHSLAHALGGAFHVPHGRANALLLPHVIAFNAKNAETARRYVKLSELLGLRPDSVEDGLHKLITAVHMLLKTVGINPAISEQGVGRADFETKLTDMCRAALADGCTDTNPVRPTEADLKDIYMRAYCAS
;
A
#
# COMPACT_ATOMS: atom_id res chain seq x y z
N TYR A 1 16.94 3.95 -23.44
CA TYR A 1 15.54 4.36 -23.25
C TYR A 1 15.53 5.61 -22.35
N VAL A 2 14.57 6.51 -22.57
CA VAL A 2 14.38 7.75 -21.81
C VAL A 2 12.94 7.81 -21.35
N ALA A 3 12.69 8.12 -20.08
CA ALA A 3 11.37 8.45 -19.55
C ALA A 3 11.26 9.97 -19.40
N ILE A 4 10.17 10.55 -19.87
CA ILE A 4 9.85 11.96 -19.70
C ILE A 4 8.74 12.07 -18.67
N LEU A 5 9.01 12.72 -17.54
CA LEU A 5 8.05 12.95 -16.47
C LEU A 5 7.49 14.37 -16.57
N ASP A 6 6.23 14.48 -16.95
CA ASP A 6 5.51 15.75 -17.01
C ASP A 6 4.23 15.68 -16.19
N SER A 7 4.28 16.25 -14.98
CA SER A 7 3.16 16.26 -14.06
C SER A 7 1.99 17.14 -14.51
N SER A 8 2.16 18.00 -15.52
CA SER A 8 1.06 18.83 -16.04
C SER A 8 -0.11 18.00 -16.55
N PHE A 9 0.14 16.80 -17.08
CA PHE A 9 -0.90 15.85 -17.51
C PHE A 9 -1.74 15.26 -16.38
N THR A 10 -1.31 15.43 -15.12
CA THR A 10 -2.04 14.90 -13.96
C THR A 10 -2.99 15.90 -13.30
N THR A 11 -2.99 17.16 -13.72
CA THR A 11 -3.74 18.25 -13.08
C THR A 11 -5.27 18.09 -13.18
N THR A 12 -5.74 17.35 -14.17
CA THR A 12 -7.18 17.07 -14.38
C THR A 12 -7.64 15.75 -13.78
N VAL A 13 -6.74 14.98 -13.16
CA VAL A 13 -7.09 13.70 -12.51
C VAL A 13 -7.98 13.97 -11.30
N PRO A 14 -9.17 13.33 -11.23
CA PRO A 14 -10.12 13.53 -10.13
C PRO A 14 -9.52 13.19 -8.76
N PRO A 15 -9.98 13.85 -7.68
CA PRO A 15 -9.47 13.62 -6.33
C PRO A 15 -9.54 12.14 -5.88
N SER A 16 -10.62 11.42 -6.20
CA SER A 16 -10.76 10.00 -5.85
C SER A 16 -9.70 9.12 -6.53
N ILE A 17 -9.43 9.36 -7.82
CA ILE A 17 -8.40 8.62 -8.56
C ILE A 17 -7.02 9.02 -8.04
N THR A 18 -6.80 10.31 -7.73
CA THR A 18 -5.55 10.77 -7.11
C THR A 18 -5.30 10.08 -5.77
N ALA A 19 -6.34 9.92 -4.94
CA ALA A 19 -6.24 9.22 -3.67
C ALA A 19 -5.90 7.74 -3.86
N ASP A 20 -6.63 7.04 -4.73
CA ASP A 20 -6.42 5.62 -4.99
C ASP A 20 -5.02 5.34 -5.54
N THR A 21 -4.61 6.06 -6.59
CA THR A 21 -3.29 5.86 -7.20
C THR A 21 -2.14 6.31 -6.30
N GLY A 22 -2.34 7.36 -5.50
CA GLY A 22 -1.34 7.80 -4.53
C GLY A 22 -1.13 6.82 -3.37
N MET A 23 -2.21 6.20 -2.90
CA MET A 23 -2.11 5.10 -1.92
C MET A 23 -1.47 3.86 -2.52
N ASP A 24 -1.70 3.58 -3.80
CA ASP A 24 -1.03 2.51 -4.53
C ASP A 24 0.50 2.72 -4.58
N VAL A 25 0.95 3.95 -4.82
CA VAL A 25 2.38 4.32 -4.75
C VAL A 25 2.96 4.01 -3.35
N LEU A 26 2.21 4.27 -2.28
CA LEU A 26 2.64 3.92 -0.93
C LEU A 26 2.76 2.40 -0.76
N CYS A 27 1.79 1.63 -1.28
CA CYS A 27 1.83 0.18 -1.24
C CYS A 27 3.05 -0.36 -2.00
N HIS A 28 3.32 0.14 -3.20
CA HIS A 28 4.52 -0.20 -3.97
C HIS A 28 5.80 0.04 -3.15
N ALA A 29 5.91 1.20 -2.51
CA ALA A 29 7.08 1.55 -1.72
C ALA A 29 7.26 0.62 -0.50
N LEU A 30 6.19 0.41 0.28
CA LEU A 30 6.26 -0.38 1.50
C LEU A 30 6.49 -1.88 1.23
N GLU A 31 5.90 -2.42 0.17
CA GLU A 31 6.11 -3.81 -0.21
C GLU A 31 7.50 -4.05 -0.78
N ALA A 32 7.99 -3.17 -1.66
CA ALA A 32 9.36 -3.24 -2.15
C ALA A 32 10.39 -3.12 -1.00
N TYR A 33 10.12 -2.26 -0.01
CA TYR A 33 10.93 -2.10 1.17
C TYR A 33 10.93 -3.33 2.06
N ALA A 34 9.81 -4.04 2.19
CA ALA A 34 9.68 -5.25 2.99
C ALA A 34 10.09 -6.54 2.26
N SER A 35 10.25 -6.50 0.94
CA SER A 35 10.53 -7.66 0.10
C SER A 35 11.78 -8.43 0.52
N ILE A 36 11.76 -9.76 0.32
CA ILE A 36 12.97 -10.61 0.51
C ILE A 36 14.10 -10.27 -0.48
N ASN A 37 13.78 -9.60 -1.59
CA ASN A 37 14.76 -9.14 -2.58
C ASN A 37 15.17 -7.67 -2.39
N ALA A 38 14.77 -7.05 -1.28
CA ALA A 38 15.13 -5.67 -0.99
C ALA A 38 16.65 -5.48 -0.90
N SER A 39 17.13 -4.34 -1.37
CA SER A 39 18.53 -3.96 -1.40
C SER A 39 18.70 -2.49 -0.99
N ASN A 40 19.91 -2.08 -0.65
CA ASN A 40 20.18 -0.67 -0.34
C ASN A 40 19.71 0.30 -1.46
N CYS A 41 19.77 -0.13 -2.73
CA CYS A 41 19.31 0.68 -3.85
C CYS A 41 17.78 0.76 -3.89
N SER A 42 17.06 -0.37 -3.81
CA SER A 42 15.60 -0.37 -3.79
C SER A 42 15.05 0.32 -2.54
N ASP A 43 15.72 0.18 -1.39
CA ASP A 43 15.36 0.84 -0.14
C ASP A 43 15.41 2.36 -0.26
N ALA A 44 16.46 2.91 -0.84
CA ALA A 44 16.60 4.36 -1.03
C ALA A 44 15.43 4.93 -1.87
N PHE A 45 14.99 4.19 -2.88
CA PHE A 45 13.83 4.57 -3.68
C PHE A 45 12.51 4.42 -2.88
N ALA A 46 12.32 3.32 -2.16
CA ALA A 46 11.13 3.07 -1.35
C ALA A 46 10.95 4.12 -0.24
N GLU A 47 12.01 4.40 0.51
CA GLU A 47 12.04 5.41 1.58
C GLU A 47 11.69 6.80 1.03
N LYS A 48 12.26 7.18 -0.12
CA LYS A 48 11.96 8.45 -0.77
C LYS A 48 10.52 8.51 -1.26
N ALA A 49 10.02 7.46 -1.91
CA ALA A 49 8.64 7.42 -2.40
C ALA A 49 7.64 7.53 -1.25
N ALA A 50 7.81 6.75 -0.18
CA ALA A 50 6.94 6.81 0.99
C ALA A 50 6.92 8.22 1.61
N SER A 51 8.09 8.84 1.78
CA SER A 51 8.19 10.22 2.30
C SER A 51 7.43 11.22 1.43
N LEU A 52 7.53 11.11 0.12
CA LEU A 52 6.81 11.99 -0.82
C LEU A 52 5.29 11.79 -0.73
N VAL A 53 4.83 10.53 -0.64
CA VAL A 53 3.39 10.25 -0.51
C VAL A 53 2.83 10.86 0.77
N PHE A 54 3.45 10.61 1.93
CA PHE A 54 2.98 11.19 3.20
C PHE A 54 3.03 12.72 3.18
N GLY A 55 4.01 13.31 2.50
CA GLY A 55 4.17 14.77 2.44
C GLY A 55 3.21 15.47 1.49
N TYR A 56 2.83 14.85 0.38
CA TYR A 56 2.18 15.56 -0.71
C TYR A 56 0.83 14.99 -1.16
N LEU A 57 0.52 13.72 -0.91
CA LEU A 57 -0.75 13.13 -1.33
C LEU A 57 -1.98 13.88 -0.77
N PRO A 58 -2.01 14.28 0.52
CA PRO A 58 -3.15 15.05 1.04
C PRO A 58 -3.40 16.35 0.27
N GLN A 59 -2.34 17.05 -0.10
CA GLN A 59 -2.46 18.29 -0.86
C GLN A 59 -2.85 18.04 -2.31
N ALA A 60 -2.31 17.02 -2.96
CA ALA A 60 -2.66 16.67 -4.34
C ALA A 60 -4.14 16.26 -4.47
N VAL A 61 -4.69 15.59 -3.44
CA VAL A 61 -6.13 15.23 -3.39
C VAL A 61 -7.00 16.46 -3.11
N LYS A 62 -6.58 17.34 -2.18
CA LYS A 62 -7.32 18.54 -1.82
C LYS A 62 -7.34 19.59 -2.92
N ASP A 63 -6.23 19.76 -3.60
CA ASP A 63 -6.03 20.74 -4.67
C ASP A 63 -5.29 20.10 -5.85
N GLY A 64 -6.07 19.58 -6.79
CA GLY A 64 -5.55 18.95 -7.99
C GLY A 64 -4.78 19.90 -8.93
N ALA A 65 -4.94 21.21 -8.79
CA ALA A 65 -4.23 22.21 -9.57
C ALA A 65 -2.87 22.60 -8.96
N CYS A 66 -2.58 22.14 -7.73
CA CYS A 66 -1.29 22.40 -7.07
C CYS A 66 -0.15 21.68 -7.81
N GLN A 67 0.56 22.40 -8.69
CA GLN A 67 1.64 21.87 -9.53
C GLN A 67 2.74 21.19 -8.71
N ASN A 68 3.13 21.78 -7.57
CA ASN A 68 4.15 21.19 -6.71
C ASN A 68 3.72 19.84 -6.16
N ALA A 69 2.49 19.72 -5.62
CA ALA A 69 1.99 18.46 -5.10
C ALA A 69 1.86 17.38 -6.20
N ARG A 70 1.38 17.77 -7.39
CA ARG A 70 1.32 16.89 -8.57
C ARG A 70 2.69 16.39 -8.99
N SER A 71 3.68 17.29 -9.07
CA SER A 71 5.04 16.92 -9.44
C SER A 71 5.65 15.95 -8.43
N GLN A 72 5.53 16.23 -7.13
CA GLN A 72 6.07 15.36 -6.10
C GLN A 72 5.40 13.97 -6.08
N MET A 73 4.09 13.89 -6.32
CA MET A 73 3.38 12.60 -6.44
C MET A 73 3.74 11.85 -7.72
N HIS A 74 3.97 12.55 -8.83
CA HIS A 74 4.41 11.96 -10.09
C HIS A 74 5.82 11.37 -9.95
N ASP A 75 6.72 12.12 -9.31
CA ASP A 75 8.07 11.64 -8.98
C ASP A 75 8.01 10.43 -8.03
N ALA A 76 7.16 10.49 -6.98
CA ALA A 76 6.96 9.37 -6.05
C ALA A 76 6.55 8.09 -6.77
N SER A 77 5.62 8.19 -7.74
CA SER A 77 5.17 7.05 -8.54
C SER A 77 6.32 6.45 -9.36
N CYS A 78 7.11 7.29 -10.04
CA CYS A 78 8.26 6.83 -10.80
C CYS A 78 9.32 6.16 -9.90
N ILE A 79 9.64 6.79 -8.77
CA ILE A 79 10.64 6.31 -7.82
C ILE A 79 10.18 4.97 -7.19
N ALA A 80 8.90 4.85 -6.82
CA ALA A 80 8.34 3.58 -6.34
C ALA A 80 8.43 2.49 -7.41
N GLY A 81 8.18 2.86 -8.68
CA GLY A 81 8.37 1.97 -9.84
C GLY A 81 9.79 1.43 -9.95
N MET A 82 10.80 2.29 -9.75
CA MET A 82 12.21 1.87 -9.71
C MET A 82 12.50 0.92 -8.55
N SER A 83 11.85 1.13 -7.39
CA SER A 83 12.02 0.26 -6.23
C SER A 83 11.46 -1.13 -6.49
N PHE A 84 10.16 -1.25 -6.79
CA PHE A 84 9.51 -2.56 -6.90
C PHE A 84 9.92 -3.35 -8.14
N THR A 85 10.33 -2.70 -9.22
CA THR A 85 10.86 -3.40 -10.40
C THR A 85 12.13 -4.20 -10.05
N ASN A 86 12.90 -3.75 -9.06
CA ASN A 86 14.10 -4.44 -8.60
C ASN A 86 13.84 -5.38 -7.42
N ALA A 87 12.96 -5.01 -6.49
CA ALA A 87 12.71 -5.77 -5.26
C ALA A 87 11.50 -6.72 -5.34
N GLY A 88 10.58 -6.50 -6.27
CA GLY A 88 9.27 -7.16 -6.27
C GLY A 88 8.28 -6.47 -5.34
N LEU A 89 7.10 -7.06 -5.25
CA LEU A 89 5.98 -6.61 -4.43
C LEU A 89 5.70 -7.61 -3.28
N GLY A 90 4.48 -7.70 -2.81
CA GLY A 90 4.08 -8.58 -1.74
C GLY A 90 2.59 -8.93 -1.78
N ILE A 91 2.10 -9.47 -0.67
CA ILE A 91 0.72 -9.97 -0.59
C ILE A 91 -0.35 -8.88 -0.57
N THR A 92 -0.01 -7.60 -0.35
CA THR A 92 -1.00 -6.52 -0.52
C THR A 92 -1.51 -6.53 -1.95
N HIS A 93 -0.59 -6.56 -2.93
CA HIS A 93 -0.94 -6.62 -4.35
C HIS A 93 -1.64 -7.91 -4.73
N SER A 94 -1.16 -9.07 -4.25
CA SER A 94 -1.81 -10.36 -4.53
C SER A 94 -3.26 -10.40 -4.05
N LEU A 95 -3.51 -9.91 -2.84
CA LEU A 95 -4.86 -9.78 -2.28
C LEU A 95 -5.70 -8.74 -3.05
N ALA A 96 -5.10 -7.59 -3.41
CA ALA A 96 -5.79 -6.55 -4.16
C ALA A 96 -6.19 -7.01 -5.57
N HIS A 97 -5.35 -7.77 -6.26
CA HIS A 97 -5.67 -8.36 -7.57
C HIS A 97 -6.89 -9.29 -7.47
N ALA A 98 -6.91 -10.17 -6.46
CA ALA A 98 -8.03 -11.09 -6.25
C ALA A 98 -9.32 -10.35 -5.87
N LEU A 99 -9.25 -9.35 -4.98
CA LEU A 99 -10.38 -8.53 -4.57
C LEU A 99 -10.94 -7.71 -5.75
N GLY A 100 -10.05 -7.06 -6.50
CA GLY A 100 -10.43 -6.29 -7.68
C GLY A 100 -11.06 -7.15 -8.78
N GLY A 101 -10.52 -8.35 -9.02
CA GLY A 101 -11.07 -9.33 -9.97
C GLY A 101 -12.44 -9.86 -9.55
N ALA A 102 -12.67 -10.04 -8.23
CA ALA A 102 -13.93 -10.58 -7.71
C ALA A 102 -15.06 -9.54 -7.62
N PHE A 103 -14.72 -8.28 -7.28
CA PHE A 103 -15.71 -7.26 -6.91
C PHE A 103 -15.54 -5.92 -7.63
N HIS A 104 -14.62 -5.83 -8.58
CA HIS A 104 -14.35 -4.59 -9.33
C HIS A 104 -13.96 -3.39 -8.46
N VAL A 105 -13.40 -3.64 -7.27
CA VAL A 105 -12.81 -2.59 -6.44
C VAL A 105 -11.60 -2.03 -7.19
N PRO A 106 -11.46 -0.70 -7.36
CA PRO A 106 -10.31 -0.11 -8.04
C PRO A 106 -8.99 -0.56 -7.41
N HIS A 107 -7.99 -0.86 -8.25
CA HIS A 107 -6.72 -1.48 -7.81
C HIS A 107 -6.05 -0.75 -6.65
N GLY A 108 -5.79 0.56 -6.80
CA GLY A 108 -5.17 1.35 -5.73
C GLY A 108 -6.02 1.44 -4.48
N ARG A 109 -7.36 1.45 -4.62
CA ARG A 109 -8.29 1.36 -3.50
C ARG A 109 -8.15 0.02 -2.77
N ALA A 110 -8.14 -1.10 -3.48
CA ALA A 110 -7.98 -2.43 -2.91
C ALA A 110 -6.65 -2.56 -2.15
N ASN A 111 -5.54 -2.09 -2.74
CA ASN A 111 -4.24 -2.01 -2.08
C ASN A 111 -4.30 -1.19 -0.79
N ALA A 112 -4.91 -0.01 -0.84
CA ALA A 112 -5.02 0.90 0.31
C ALA A 112 -5.76 0.27 1.50
N LEU A 113 -6.85 -0.48 1.24
CA LEU A 113 -7.64 -1.16 2.27
C LEU A 113 -6.88 -2.30 2.96
N LEU A 114 -6.01 -2.98 2.23
CA LEU A 114 -5.31 -4.18 2.69
C LEU A 114 -3.97 -3.87 3.38
N LEU A 115 -3.33 -2.76 2.99
CA LEU A 115 -1.97 -2.40 3.43
C LEU A 115 -1.79 -2.42 4.96
N PRO A 116 -2.63 -1.79 5.81
CA PRO A 116 -2.43 -1.79 7.26
C PRO A 116 -2.40 -3.20 7.85
N HIS A 117 -3.26 -4.08 7.34
CA HIS A 117 -3.38 -5.47 7.79
C HIS A 117 -2.19 -6.32 7.35
N VAL A 118 -1.66 -6.06 6.14
CA VAL A 118 -0.46 -6.73 5.62
C VAL A 118 0.80 -6.28 6.36
N ILE A 119 0.93 -4.99 6.71
CA ILE A 119 2.03 -4.51 7.58
C ILE A 119 2.03 -5.29 8.89
N ALA A 120 0.86 -5.41 9.54
CA ALA A 120 0.71 -6.16 10.79
C ALA A 120 1.05 -7.65 10.63
N PHE A 121 0.67 -8.26 9.51
CA PHE A 121 1.01 -9.65 9.20
C PHE A 121 2.50 -9.85 8.99
N ASN A 122 3.14 -9.02 8.15
CA ASN A 122 4.55 -9.11 7.81
C ASN A 122 5.47 -8.81 9.01
N ALA A 123 4.99 -8.03 9.98
CA ALA A 123 5.68 -7.76 11.24
C ALA A 123 5.86 -9.00 12.13
N LYS A 124 5.24 -10.15 11.82
CA LYS A 124 5.54 -11.45 12.44
C LYS A 124 7.01 -11.87 12.19
N ASN A 125 7.62 -11.41 11.10
CA ASN A 125 9.05 -11.52 10.86
C ASN A 125 9.79 -10.39 11.59
N ALA A 126 10.68 -10.74 12.53
CA ALA A 126 11.35 -9.77 13.39
C ALA A 126 12.29 -8.81 12.61
N GLU A 127 12.84 -9.22 11.49
CA GLU A 127 13.66 -8.35 10.63
C GLU A 127 12.78 -7.34 9.90
N THR A 128 11.69 -7.82 9.30
CA THR A 128 10.71 -6.95 8.65
C THR A 128 10.10 -5.94 9.62
N ALA A 129 9.81 -6.36 10.86
CA ALA A 129 9.35 -5.47 11.91
C ALA A 129 10.36 -4.33 12.17
N ARG A 130 11.66 -4.65 12.30
CA ARG A 130 12.71 -3.63 12.47
C ARG A 130 12.82 -2.70 11.26
N ARG A 131 12.65 -3.22 10.04
CA ARG A 131 12.65 -2.42 8.82
C ARG A 131 11.48 -1.42 8.80
N TYR A 132 10.28 -1.84 9.16
CA TYR A 132 9.14 -0.95 9.29
C TYR A 132 9.34 0.14 10.36
N VAL A 133 9.99 -0.21 11.48
CA VAL A 133 10.35 0.79 12.51
C VAL A 133 11.34 1.81 11.96
N LYS A 134 12.38 1.39 11.26
CA LYS A 134 13.32 2.30 10.60
C LYS A 134 12.59 3.24 9.62
N LEU A 135 11.64 2.71 8.83
CA LEU A 135 10.83 3.54 7.96
C LEU A 135 9.99 4.54 8.76
N SER A 136 9.41 4.13 9.90
CA SER A 136 8.66 5.05 10.77
C SER A 136 9.52 6.19 11.32
N GLU A 137 10.78 5.91 11.67
CA GLU A 137 11.76 6.93 12.07
C GLU A 137 12.03 7.93 10.94
N LEU A 138 12.25 7.44 9.71
CA LEU A 138 12.46 8.27 8.52
C LEU A 138 11.25 9.15 8.18
N LEU A 139 10.05 8.67 8.48
CA LEU A 139 8.80 9.44 8.36
C LEU A 139 8.57 10.41 9.53
N GLY A 140 9.48 10.47 10.49
CA GLY A 140 9.41 11.39 11.63
C GLY A 140 8.48 10.96 12.76
N LEU A 141 8.06 9.68 12.81
CA LEU A 141 7.10 9.17 13.79
C LEU A 141 7.71 8.90 15.19
N ARG A 142 9.02 8.93 15.34
CA ARG A 142 9.77 8.84 16.61
C ARG A 142 9.32 7.67 17.49
N PRO A 143 9.55 6.42 17.08
CA PRO A 143 9.19 5.25 17.87
C PRO A 143 10.07 5.09 19.12
N ASP A 144 9.47 4.60 20.23
CA ASP A 144 10.16 4.29 21.48
C ASP A 144 10.53 2.80 21.58
N SER A 145 9.88 1.95 20.78
CA SER A 145 10.10 0.50 20.71
C SER A 145 9.68 -0.03 19.34
N VAL A 146 9.97 -1.31 19.08
CA VAL A 146 9.52 -1.97 17.83
C VAL A 146 8.00 -2.00 17.75
N GLU A 147 7.33 -2.36 18.83
CA GLU A 147 5.87 -2.42 18.88
C GLU A 147 5.24 -1.04 18.67
N ASP A 148 5.77 -0.02 19.33
CA ASP A 148 5.32 1.37 19.18
C ASP A 148 5.54 1.89 17.75
N GLY A 149 6.69 1.56 17.13
CA GLY A 149 6.98 1.97 15.76
C GLY A 149 6.04 1.34 14.74
N LEU A 150 5.71 0.06 14.90
CA LEU A 150 4.72 -0.61 14.07
C LEU A 150 3.32 0.00 14.25
N HIS A 151 2.92 0.23 15.50
CA HIS A 151 1.64 0.86 15.80
C HIS A 151 1.54 2.26 15.18
N LYS A 152 2.59 3.08 15.33
CA LYS A 152 2.66 4.42 14.74
C LYS A 152 2.61 4.39 13.22
N LEU A 153 3.31 3.45 12.56
CA LEU A 153 3.27 3.31 11.11
C LEU A 153 1.86 2.94 10.61
N ILE A 154 1.25 1.93 11.21
CA ILE A 154 -0.12 1.49 10.87
C ILE A 154 -1.11 2.63 11.09
N THR A 155 -1.00 3.34 12.23
CA THR A 155 -1.84 4.50 12.53
C THR A 155 -1.64 5.61 11.50
N ALA A 156 -0.40 5.90 11.09
CA ALA A 156 -0.12 6.90 10.07
C ALA A 156 -0.76 6.54 8.71
N VAL A 157 -0.74 5.26 8.33
CA VAL A 157 -1.44 4.78 7.11
C VAL A 157 -2.94 4.98 7.23
N HIS A 158 -3.57 4.61 8.36
CA HIS A 158 -5.00 4.86 8.59
C HIS A 158 -5.36 6.35 8.57
N MET A 159 -4.53 7.19 9.18
CA MET A 159 -4.72 8.64 9.15
C MET A 159 -4.62 9.20 7.73
N LEU A 160 -3.70 8.68 6.93
CA LEU A 160 -3.57 9.07 5.53
C LEU A 160 -4.82 8.67 4.74
N LEU A 161 -5.31 7.42 4.87
CA LEU A 161 -6.57 6.95 4.25
C LEU A 161 -7.71 7.90 4.57
N LYS A 162 -7.91 8.21 5.85
CA LYS A 162 -8.94 9.14 6.29
C LYS A 162 -8.78 10.53 5.68
N THR A 163 -7.55 11.05 5.64
CA THR A 163 -7.24 12.39 5.13
C THR A 163 -7.53 12.52 3.63
N VAL A 164 -7.30 11.44 2.86
CA VAL A 164 -7.57 11.41 1.42
C VAL A 164 -8.99 10.91 1.07
N GLY A 165 -9.83 10.70 2.08
CA GLY A 165 -11.25 10.35 1.91
C GLY A 165 -11.50 8.89 1.53
N ILE A 166 -10.59 7.98 1.88
CA ILE A 166 -10.79 6.53 1.69
C ILE A 166 -11.30 5.92 2.99
N ASN A 167 -12.53 5.36 2.96
CA ASN A 167 -13.02 4.54 4.07
C ASN A 167 -12.27 3.20 4.08
N PRO A 168 -11.66 2.79 5.22
CA PRO A 168 -10.77 1.64 5.27
C PRO A 168 -11.45 0.26 5.16
N ALA A 169 -12.78 0.17 5.24
CA ALA A 169 -13.49 -1.10 5.20
C ALA A 169 -13.85 -1.56 3.78
N ILE A 170 -13.63 -2.84 3.47
CA ILE A 170 -14.08 -3.44 2.21
C ILE A 170 -15.60 -3.41 2.10
N SER A 171 -16.33 -3.60 3.21
CA SER A 171 -17.80 -3.52 3.24
C SER A 171 -18.34 -2.18 2.75
N GLU A 172 -17.61 -1.09 2.95
CA GLU A 172 -17.96 0.26 2.52
C GLU A 172 -17.69 0.53 1.02
N GLN A 173 -17.11 -0.45 0.32
CA GLN A 173 -16.88 -0.37 -1.13
C GLN A 173 -18.01 -1.03 -1.95
N GLY A 174 -19.18 -1.26 -1.34
CA GLY A 174 -20.31 -1.91 -2.01
C GLY A 174 -20.20 -3.43 -2.10
N VAL A 175 -19.28 -4.04 -1.36
CA VAL A 175 -19.06 -5.49 -1.31
C VAL A 175 -19.97 -6.11 -0.24
N GLY A 176 -21.02 -6.81 -0.68
CA GLY A 176 -21.98 -7.47 0.20
C GLY A 176 -21.35 -8.64 0.97
N ARG A 177 -21.74 -8.80 2.25
CA ARG A 177 -21.17 -9.81 3.16
C ARG A 177 -21.28 -11.23 2.64
N ALA A 178 -22.47 -11.63 2.16
CA ALA A 178 -22.73 -12.99 1.68
C ALA A 178 -21.88 -13.32 0.44
N ASP A 179 -21.80 -12.40 -0.50
CA ASP A 179 -20.99 -12.56 -1.72
C ASP A 179 -19.50 -12.61 -1.39
N PHE A 180 -19.05 -11.76 -0.45
CA PHE A 180 -17.67 -11.75 0.02
C PHE A 180 -17.29 -13.10 0.63
N GLU A 181 -18.08 -13.63 1.57
CA GLU A 181 -17.83 -14.92 2.21
C GLU A 181 -17.84 -16.08 1.20
N THR A 182 -18.72 -16.02 0.20
CA THR A 182 -18.80 -17.04 -0.85
C THR A 182 -17.51 -17.08 -1.69
N LYS A 183 -16.96 -15.92 -2.04
CA LYS A 183 -15.75 -15.80 -2.89
C LYS A 183 -14.43 -15.85 -2.11
N LEU A 184 -14.48 -15.77 -0.78
CA LEU A 184 -13.29 -15.60 0.07
C LEU A 184 -12.22 -16.67 -0.16
N THR A 185 -12.62 -17.93 -0.26
CA THR A 185 -11.68 -19.04 -0.47
C THR A 185 -11.00 -18.95 -1.83
N ASP A 186 -11.75 -18.62 -2.87
CA ASP A 186 -11.19 -18.52 -4.23
C ASP A 186 -10.27 -17.30 -4.35
N MET A 187 -10.60 -16.18 -3.72
CA MET A 187 -9.72 -15.00 -3.63
C MET A 187 -8.40 -15.35 -2.92
N CYS A 188 -8.45 -16.09 -1.81
CA CYS A 188 -7.22 -16.50 -1.12
C CYS A 188 -6.35 -17.41 -1.98
N ARG A 189 -6.94 -18.35 -2.71
CA ARG A 189 -6.21 -19.24 -3.61
C ARG A 189 -5.58 -18.47 -4.78
N ALA A 190 -6.32 -17.53 -5.35
CA ALA A 190 -5.81 -16.66 -6.41
C ALA A 190 -4.62 -15.82 -5.91
N ALA A 191 -4.73 -15.24 -4.72
CA ALA A 191 -3.64 -14.48 -4.11
C ALA A 191 -2.41 -15.34 -3.78
N LEU A 192 -2.59 -16.60 -3.34
CA LEU A 192 -1.47 -17.53 -3.12
C LEU A 192 -0.74 -17.91 -4.43
N ALA A 193 -1.46 -17.93 -5.56
CA ALA A 193 -0.91 -18.23 -6.86
C ALA A 193 -0.35 -17.00 -7.59
N ASP A 194 -0.54 -15.81 -7.07
CA ASP A 194 -0.05 -14.56 -7.65
C ASP A 194 1.46 -14.40 -7.44
N GLY A 195 2.17 -14.00 -8.49
CA GLY A 195 3.64 -13.85 -8.46
C GLY A 195 4.15 -12.81 -7.45
N CYS A 196 3.32 -11.84 -7.04
CA CYS A 196 3.70 -10.87 -6.00
C CYS A 196 3.88 -11.54 -4.62
N THR A 197 3.21 -12.67 -4.38
CA THR A 197 3.35 -13.44 -3.13
C THR A 197 4.75 -14.01 -2.94
N ASP A 198 5.47 -14.30 -4.02
CA ASP A 198 6.79 -14.95 -3.96
C ASP A 198 7.87 -14.10 -3.28
N THR A 199 7.72 -12.78 -3.31
CA THR A 199 8.68 -11.84 -2.72
C THR A 199 8.25 -11.29 -1.35
N ASN A 200 7.10 -11.75 -0.81
CA ASN A 200 6.64 -11.33 0.51
C ASN A 200 7.53 -11.90 1.64
N PRO A 201 7.89 -11.11 2.68
CA PRO A 201 8.84 -11.55 3.72
C PRO A 201 8.32 -12.67 4.62
N VAL A 202 7.01 -12.83 4.72
CA VAL A 202 6.35 -13.94 5.44
C VAL A 202 5.50 -14.72 4.46
N ARG A 203 5.81 -16.01 4.26
CA ARG A 203 5.00 -16.85 3.38
C ARG A 203 3.62 -17.10 4.00
N PRO A 204 2.54 -16.63 3.37
CA PRO A 204 1.20 -16.78 3.96
C PRO A 204 0.63 -18.17 3.73
N THR A 205 -0.26 -18.59 4.61
CA THR A 205 -1.19 -19.70 4.41
C THR A 205 -2.55 -19.17 3.93
N GLU A 206 -3.43 -20.05 3.43
CA GLU A 206 -4.81 -19.67 3.10
C GLU A 206 -5.56 -19.10 4.32
N ALA A 207 -5.29 -19.64 5.51
CA ALA A 207 -5.90 -19.15 6.76
C ALA A 207 -5.42 -17.73 7.12
N ASP A 208 -4.13 -17.42 6.90
CA ASP A 208 -3.60 -16.06 7.11
C ASP A 208 -4.27 -15.05 6.18
N LEU A 209 -4.42 -15.38 4.90
CA LEU A 209 -5.06 -14.50 3.93
C LEU A 209 -6.54 -14.28 4.23
N LYS A 210 -7.25 -15.33 4.70
CA LYS A 210 -8.62 -15.18 5.18
C LYS A 210 -8.73 -14.23 6.38
N ASP A 211 -7.82 -14.34 7.36
CA ASP A 211 -7.79 -13.42 8.51
C ASP A 211 -7.56 -11.97 8.07
N ILE A 212 -6.61 -11.74 7.15
CA ILE A 212 -6.35 -10.41 6.59
C ILE A 212 -7.60 -9.84 5.92
N TYR A 213 -8.26 -10.59 5.05
CA TYR A 213 -9.48 -10.16 4.37
C TYR A 213 -10.62 -9.88 5.34
N MET A 214 -10.82 -10.74 6.35
CA MET A 214 -11.89 -10.57 7.34
C MET A 214 -11.68 -9.32 8.19
N ARG A 215 -10.45 -9.01 8.58
CA ARG A 215 -10.11 -7.77 9.28
C ARG A 215 -10.34 -6.55 8.39
N ALA A 216 -9.89 -6.58 7.14
CA ALA A 216 -10.10 -5.49 6.19
C ALA A 216 -11.59 -5.31 5.82
N TYR A 217 -12.39 -6.38 5.89
CA TYR A 217 -13.82 -6.29 5.61
C TYR A 217 -14.57 -5.42 6.63
N CYS A 218 -14.23 -5.53 7.91
CA CYS A 218 -14.88 -4.83 9.03
C CYS A 218 -13.99 -3.72 9.63
N ALA A 219 -12.95 -3.26 8.93
CA ALA A 219 -12.02 -2.26 9.47
C ALA A 219 -12.78 -1.03 9.96
N SER A 220 -12.64 -0.71 11.25
CA SER A 220 -13.25 0.43 11.93
C SER A 220 -12.18 1.39 12.42
#